data_ac2e3f351dc45a65aa2c775bb388f70a
#
_entry.id   ac2e3f351dc45a65aa2c775bb388f70a
#
_cell.length_a   1.000
_cell.length_b   1.000
_cell.length_c   1.000
_cell.angle_alpha   90.00
_cell.angle_beta   90.00
_cell.angle_gamma   90.00
#
_symmetry.space_group_name_H-M   'P 1'
#
loop_
_entity.id
_entity.type
_entity.pdbx_description
1 polymer ?
#
loop_
_entity_poly.entity_id
_entity_poly.type
_entity_poly.pdbx_seq_one_letter_code
_entity_poly.pdbx_strand_id
1 'polypeptide(L)'
;MRKLTSSDLKDLNLLKHYRIIRKWVCKTCDLKDADLELLIYLDAVNLFTKQDFKTGTHSYSWDNRRWNRLLKQGWIQVWRTRNRTTQKYNIYKVSFKCKQLISRMYRIMLGEEDIPTTEVSNSIMKKKTYMDKVLANSIINVNNDKTR
;
A
#
# COMPACT_ATOMS: atom_id res chain seq x y z
N MET A 1 17.82 -9.44 -16.89
CA MET A 1 16.76 -8.44 -16.65
C MET A 1 17.27 -7.06 -17.07
N ARG A 2 16.49 -6.36 -17.87
CA ARG A 2 16.86 -5.01 -18.32
C ARG A 2 16.86 -4.03 -17.16
N LYS A 3 17.91 -3.20 -17.07
CA LYS A 3 17.98 -2.14 -16.08
C LYS A 3 17.06 -0.98 -16.50
N LEU A 4 16.24 -0.48 -15.59
CA LEU A 4 15.38 0.66 -15.83
C LEU A 4 16.21 1.94 -15.97
N THR A 5 15.83 2.79 -16.91
CA THR A 5 16.42 4.11 -17.11
C THR A 5 15.46 5.18 -16.59
N SER A 6 15.97 6.42 -16.47
CA SER A 6 15.11 7.55 -16.07
C SER A 6 13.99 7.81 -17.09
N SER A 7 14.24 7.57 -18.37
CA SER A 7 13.20 7.67 -19.40
C SER A 7 12.08 6.65 -19.19
N ASP A 8 12.43 5.43 -18.80
CA ASP A 8 11.45 4.39 -18.52
C ASP A 8 10.52 4.81 -17.36
N LEU A 9 11.08 5.38 -16.29
CA LEU A 9 10.29 5.87 -15.15
C LEU A 9 9.38 7.02 -15.54
N LYS A 10 9.86 7.93 -16.37
CA LYS A 10 9.06 9.05 -16.86
C LYS A 10 7.88 8.57 -17.70
N ASP A 11 8.12 7.61 -18.59
CA ASP A 11 7.08 7.08 -19.47
C ASP A 11 6.00 6.32 -18.72
N LEU A 12 6.35 5.66 -17.58
CA LEU A 12 5.38 4.99 -16.73
C LEU A 12 4.41 5.94 -16.05
N ASN A 13 4.79 7.21 -15.87
CA ASN A 13 3.99 8.23 -15.20
C ASN A 13 3.38 7.71 -13.88
N LEU A 14 4.25 7.27 -12.98
CA LEU A 14 3.88 6.54 -11.75
C LEU A 14 2.86 7.27 -10.88
N LEU A 15 2.88 8.61 -10.88
CA LEU A 15 2.02 9.39 -9.99
C LEU A 15 0.71 9.84 -10.62
N LYS A 16 0.47 9.48 -11.89
CA LYS A 16 -0.71 9.97 -12.65
C LYS A 16 -2.02 9.80 -11.89
N HIS A 17 -2.25 8.64 -11.32
CA HIS A 17 -3.48 8.35 -10.56
C HIS A 17 -3.20 7.84 -9.15
N TYR A 18 -1.93 7.82 -8.74
CA TYR A 18 -1.50 7.25 -7.47
C TYR A 18 -2.21 7.87 -6.27
N ARG A 19 -2.34 9.18 -6.26
CA ARG A 19 -2.91 9.90 -5.11
C ARG A 19 -4.35 9.49 -4.80
N ILE A 20 -5.19 9.37 -5.83
CA ILE A 20 -6.59 8.98 -5.62
C ILE A 20 -6.70 7.50 -5.24
N ILE A 21 -5.87 6.65 -5.83
CA ILE A 21 -5.83 5.22 -5.48
C ILE A 21 -5.41 5.06 -4.01
N ARG A 22 -4.39 5.78 -3.58
CA ARG A 22 -3.95 5.80 -2.18
C ARG A 22 -5.06 6.26 -1.24
N LYS A 23 -5.77 7.34 -1.59
CA LYS A 23 -6.88 7.85 -0.78
C LYS A 23 -8.00 6.82 -0.62
N TRP A 24 -8.37 6.16 -1.69
CA TRP A 24 -9.37 5.09 -1.63
C TRP A 24 -8.93 3.94 -0.73
N VAL A 25 -7.71 3.44 -0.92
CA VAL A 25 -7.18 2.33 -0.14
C VAL A 25 -7.09 2.69 1.35
N CYS A 26 -6.52 3.84 1.66
CA CYS A 26 -6.35 4.27 3.06
C CYS A 26 -7.69 4.45 3.76
N LYS A 27 -8.67 5.02 3.08
CA LYS A 27 -10.00 5.20 3.66
C LYS A 27 -10.74 3.87 3.85
N THR A 28 -10.62 2.97 2.88
CA THR A 28 -11.28 1.66 2.94
C THR A 28 -10.66 0.75 4.00
N CYS A 29 -9.35 0.80 4.16
CA CYS A 29 -8.59 -0.12 5.01
C CYS A 29 -8.20 0.48 6.36
N ASP A 30 -8.58 1.71 6.64
CA ASP A 30 -8.20 2.44 7.86
C ASP A 30 -6.69 2.48 8.05
N LEU A 31 -5.99 2.88 7.00
CA LEU A 31 -4.54 3.07 6.98
C LEU A 31 -4.21 4.55 6.81
N LYS A 32 -3.07 4.97 7.35
CA LYS A 32 -2.49 6.26 7.04
C LYS A 32 -1.67 6.14 5.75
N ASP A 33 -1.47 7.27 5.05
CA ASP A 33 -0.69 7.29 3.81
C ASP A 33 0.70 6.68 4.00
N ALA A 34 1.39 7.06 5.08
CA ALA A 34 2.72 6.52 5.39
C ALA A 34 2.70 5.02 5.71
N ASP A 35 1.62 4.52 6.33
CA ASP A 35 1.47 3.10 6.61
C ASP A 35 1.39 2.29 5.31
N LEU A 36 0.60 2.77 4.34
CA LEU A 36 0.46 2.11 3.05
C LEU A 36 1.78 2.08 2.28
N GLU A 37 2.47 3.21 2.22
CA GLU A 37 3.75 3.30 1.52
C GLU A 37 4.80 2.40 2.14
N LEU A 38 4.80 2.31 3.48
CA LEU A 38 5.67 1.40 4.20
C LEU A 38 5.37 -0.07 3.86
N LEU A 39 4.09 -0.44 3.79
CA LEU A 39 3.69 -1.81 3.42
C LEU A 39 4.12 -2.16 2.00
N ILE A 40 4.01 -1.22 1.07
CA ILE A 40 4.49 -1.40 -0.31
C ILE A 40 6.00 -1.66 -0.32
N TYR A 41 6.74 -0.88 0.46
CA TYR A 41 8.18 -1.07 0.60
C TYR A 41 8.52 -2.46 1.17
N LEU A 42 7.85 -2.86 2.26
CA LEU A 42 8.10 -4.15 2.91
C LEU A 42 7.71 -5.33 2.01
N ASP A 43 6.65 -5.20 1.21
CA ASP A 43 6.28 -6.23 0.25
C ASP A 43 7.39 -6.44 -0.80
N ALA A 44 8.02 -5.37 -1.25
CA ALA A 44 9.14 -5.44 -2.18
C ALA A 44 10.37 -6.09 -1.56
N VAL A 45 10.62 -5.86 -0.27
CA VAL A 45 11.72 -6.51 0.47
C VAL A 45 11.47 -8.01 0.66
N ASN A 46 10.21 -8.40 0.81
CA ASN A 46 9.70 -9.75 1.03
C ASN A 46 9.83 -10.21 2.50
N LEU A 47 10.96 -10.80 2.91
CA LEU A 47 11.18 -11.22 4.30
C LEU A 47 12.02 -10.18 5.02
N PHE A 48 11.61 -9.79 6.20
CA PHE A 48 12.27 -8.71 6.94
C PHE A 48 12.22 -8.95 8.45
N THR A 49 13.18 -8.36 9.16
CA THR A 49 13.21 -8.32 10.62
C THR A 49 12.70 -6.96 11.09
N LYS A 50 12.45 -6.83 12.40
CA LYS A 50 12.11 -5.53 12.98
C LYS A 50 13.26 -4.52 12.79
N GLN A 51 14.50 -4.99 12.77
CA GLN A 51 15.66 -4.14 12.50
C GLN A 51 15.65 -3.64 11.05
N ASP A 52 15.28 -4.48 10.09
CA ASP A 52 15.12 -4.05 8.69
C ASP A 52 14.04 -2.98 8.56
N PHE A 53 12.95 -3.11 9.31
CA PHE A 53 11.90 -2.10 9.38
C PHE A 53 12.46 -0.77 9.87
N LYS A 54 13.23 -0.79 10.96
CA LYS A 54 13.86 0.43 11.50
C LYS A 54 14.82 1.08 10.50
N THR A 55 15.68 0.27 9.90
CA THR A 55 16.71 0.73 8.98
C THR A 55 16.11 1.23 7.67
N GLY A 56 15.15 0.49 7.10
CA GLY A 56 14.53 0.81 5.83
C GLY A 56 13.57 1.99 5.90
N THR A 57 13.16 2.40 7.09
CA THR A 57 12.16 3.45 7.28
C THR A 57 12.76 4.78 7.75
N HIS A 58 14.06 5.00 7.57
CA HIS A 58 14.67 6.28 7.94
C HIS A 58 14.06 7.48 7.19
N SER A 59 13.45 7.24 6.02
CA SER A 59 12.68 8.25 5.27
C SER A 59 11.26 8.43 5.81
N TYR A 60 10.81 7.52 6.68
CA TYR A 60 9.52 7.57 7.37
C TYR A 60 9.83 7.59 8.86
N SER A 61 9.07 8.29 9.65
CA SER A 61 9.29 8.29 11.10
C SER A 61 9.15 6.86 11.66
N TRP A 62 10.23 6.35 12.25
CA TRP A 62 10.16 5.11 13.00
C TRP A 62 9.18 5.29 14.15
N ASP A 63 8.22 4.37 14.29
CA ASP A 63 7.23 4.41 15.34
C ASP A 63 6.84 2.99 15.76
N ASN A 64 7.13 2.66 17.02
CA ASN A 64 6.75 1.40 17.62
C ASN A 64 5.22 1.20 17.62
N ARG A 65 4.47 2.28 17.76
CA ARG A 65 3.00 2.23 17.71
C ARG A 65 2.52 1.81 16.33
N ARG A 66 3.16 2.32 15.28
CA ARG A 66 2.84 1.94 13.90
C ARG A 66 3.13 0.45 13.67
N TRP A 67 4.29 -0.03 14.09
CA TRP A 67 4.66 -1.44 13.99
C TRP A 67 3.64 -2.34 14.67
N ASN A 68 3.32 -2.03 15.94
CA ASN A 68 2.36 -2.81 16.73
C ASN A 68 0.95 -2.76 16.13
N ARG A 69 0.53 -1.61 15.61
CA ARG A 69 -0.77 -1.45 14.96
C ARG A 69 -0.86 -2.29 13.70
N LEU A 70 0.18 -2.29 12.86
CA LEU A 70 0.20 -3.08 11.63
C LEU A 70 0.16 -4.58 11.92
N LEU A 71 0.87 -5.02 12.96
CA LEU A 71 0.78 -6.41 13.42
C LEU A 71 -0.62 -6.77 13.91
N LYS A 72 -1.19 -5.92 14.74
CA LYS A 72 -2.53 -6.14 15.34
C LYS A 72 -3.61 -6.17 14.27
N GLN A 73 -3.53 -5.31 13.27
CA GLN A 73 -4.49 -5.26 12.17
C GLN A 73 -4.29 -6.36 11.14
N GLY A 74 -3.22 -7.15 11.25
CA GLY A 74 -2.96 -8.27 10.37
C GLY A 74 -2.36 -7.91 9.01
N TRP A 75 -1.73 -6.75 8.88
CA TRP A 75 -1.02 -6.37 7.66
C TRP A 75 0.36 -6.98 7.57
N ILE A 76 0.99 -7.20 8.73
CA ILE A 76 2.29 -7.85 8.88
C ILE A 76 2.09 -9.07 9.75
N GLN A 77 2.81 -10.15 9.46
CA GLN A 77 2.73 -11.38 10.26
C GLN A 77 4.11 -12.00 10.43
N VAL A 78 4.25 -12.80 11.48
CA VAL A 78 5.47 -13.60 11.68
C VAL A 78 5.50 -14.71 10.64
N TRP A 79 6.59 -14.78 9.88
CA TRP A 79 6.82 -15.87 8.94
C TRP A 79 7.51 -17.05 9.63
N ARG A 80 8.54 -16.77 10.45
CA ARG A 80 9.31 -17.79 11.17
C ARG A 80 10.01 -17.16 12.36
N THR A 81 10.09 -17.91 13.45
CA THR A 81 10.93 -17.56 14.61
C THR A 81 12.26 -18.28 14.47
N ARG A 82 13.35 -17.52 14.57
CA ARG A 82 14.71 -18.07 14.59
C ARG A 82 15.21 -18.12 16.02
N ASN A 83 15.64 -19.31 16.45
CA ASN A 83 16.27 -19.52 17.75
C ASN A 83 17.77 -19.73 17.53
N ARG A 84 18.57 -18.76 17.97
CA ARG A 84 20.01 -18.93 18.09
C ARG A 84 20.33 -19.14 19.57
N THR A 85 21.49 -19.74 19.87
CA THR A 85 21.92 -20.07 21.23
C THR A 85 21.85 -18.87 22.17
N THR A 86 22.05 -17.64 21.65
CA THR A 86 22.11 -16.42 22.43
C THR A 86 20.97 -15.44 22.14
N GLN A 87 20.21 -15.62 21.03
CA GLN A 87 19.16 -14.68 20.62
C GLN A 87 18.01 -15.38 19.92
N LYS A 88 16.79 -14.95 20.28
CA LYS A 88 15.57 -15.26 19.52
C LYS A 88 15.16 -14.02 18.73
N TYR A 89 14.84 -14.20 17.46
CA TYR A 89 14.27 -13.12 16.67
C TYR A 89 13.25 -13.67 15.68
N ASN A 90 12.28 -12.84 15.35
CA ASN A 90 11.26 -13.18 14.39
C ASN A 90 11.62 -12.64 13.01
N ILE A 91 11.30 -13.43 11.98
CA ILE A 91 11.31 -12.99 10.60
C ILE A 91 9.85 -12.76 10.21
N TYR A 92 9.56 -11.61 9.61
CA TYR A 92 8.21 -11.18 9.27
C TYR A 92 8.03 -11.13 7.76
N LYS A 93 6.79 -11.13 7.36
CA LYS A 93 6.38 -10.84 5.97
C LYS A 93 5.07 -10.06 6.00
N VAL A 94 4.74 -9.39 4.90
CA VAL A 94 3.40 -8.83 4.76
C VAL A 94 2.41 -9.98 4.62
N SER A 95 1.21 -9.82 5.17
CA SER A 95 0.19 -10.86 5.14
C SER A 95 -0.34 -11.07 3.72
N PHE A 96 -1.01 -12.20 3.49
CA PHE A 96 -1.68 -12.48 2.22
C PHE A 96 -2.70 -11.38 1.87
N LYS A 97 -3.45 -10.92 2.86
CA LYS A 97 -4.38 -9.80 2.73
C LYS A 97 -3.68 -8.55 2.19
N CYS A 98 -2.50 -8.23 2.73
CA CYS A 98 -1.71 -7.09 2.30
C CYS A 98 -1.20 -7.28 0.86
N LYS A 99 -0.70 -8.46 0.53
CA LYS A 99 -0.23 -8.76 -0.83
C LYS A 99 -1.33 -8.62 -1.86
N GLN A 100 -2.54 -9.10 -1.55
CA GLN A 100 -3.69 -8.95 -2.44
C GLN A 100 -4.04 -7.49 -2.65
N LEU A 101 -4.03 -6.69 -1.60
CA LEU A 101 -4.31 -5.26 -1.69
C LEU A 101 -3.31 -4.54 -2.57
N ILE A 102 -2.01 -4.78 -2.37
CA ILE A 102 -0.94 -4.14 -3.14
C ILE A 102 -1.01 -4.57 -4.61
N SER A 103 -1.23 -5.85 -4.88
CA SER A 103 -1.38 -6.34 -6.25
C SER A 103 -2.58 -5.70 -6.94
N ARG A 104 -3.68 -5.51 -6.21
CA ARG A 104 -4.87 -4.83 -6.73
C ARG A 104 -4.58 -3.37 -7.06
N MET A 105 -3.82 -2.68 -6.20
CA MET A 105 -3.40 -1.30 -6.48
C MET A 105 -2.62 -1.21 -7.79
N TYR A 106 -1.68 -2.12 -8.02
CA TYR A 106 -0.90 -2.13 -9.25
C TYR A 106 -1.78 -2.39 -10.47
N ARG A 107 -2.74 -3.30 -10.38
CA ARG A 107 -3.69 -3.56 -11.49
C ARG A 107 -4.51 -2.32 -11.80
N ILE A 108 -4.99 -1.62 -10.78
CA ILE A 108 -5.74 -0.37 -10.97
C ILE A 108 -4.85 0.70 -11.60
N MET A 109 -3.60 0.83 -11.16
CA MET A 109 -2.66 1.79 -11.73
C MET A 109 -2.38 1.53 -13.21
N LEU A 110 -2.35 0.26 -13.62
CA LEU A 110 -2.12 -0.14 -15.01
C LEU A 110 -3.39 -0.16 -15.86
N GLY A 111 -4.54 0.07 -15.28
CA GLY A 111 -5.82 0.07 -15.99
C GLY A 111 -6.44 -1.30 -16.20
N GLU A 112 -5.88 -2.34 -15.57
CA GLU A 112 -6.42 -3.71 -15.66
C GLU A 112 -7.67 -3.91 -14.81
N GLU A 113 -7.89 -3.05 -13.84
CA GLU A 113 -9.02 -3.09 -12.92
C GLU A 113 -9.47 -1.68 -12.60
N ASP A 114 -10.76 -1.50 -12.33
CA ASP A 114 -11.32 -0.20 -11.95
C ASP A 114 -11.46 -0.09 -10.44
N ILE A 115 -11.42 1.14 -9.93
CA ILE A 115 -11.74 1.43 -8.53
C ILE A 115 -13.23 1.17 -8.32
N PRO A 116 -13.63 0.45 -7.25
CA PRO A 116 -15.06 0.20 -6.99
C PRO A 116 -15.86 1.49 -6.89
N THR A 117 -17.07 1.48 -7.46
CA THR A 117 -17.97 2.65 -7.50
C THR A 117 -19.25 2.46 -6.69
N THR A 118 -19.45 1.28 -6.08
CA THR A 118 -20.61 1.03 -5.24
C THR A 118 -20.38 1.54 -3.83
N GLU A 119 -21.43 2.03 -3.17
CA GLU A 119 -21.31 2.55 -1.80
C GLU A 119 -20.87 1.49 -0.79
N VAL A 120 -21.23 0.24 -1.02
CA VAL A 120 -20.86 -0.88 -0.14
C VAL A 120 -19.36 -1.18 -0.19
N SER A 121 -18.77 -1.18 -1.39
CA SER A 121 -17.36 -1.50 -1.58
C SER A 121 -16.44 -0.29 -1.49
N ASN A 122 -16.99 0.92 -1.55
CA ASN A 122 -16.21 2.16 -1.52
C ASN A 122 -17.00 3.25 -0.78
N SER A 123 -16.60 3.51 0.46
CA SER A 123 -17.30 4.48 1.33
C SER A 123 -17.21 5.92 0.81
N ILE A 124 -16.25 6.25 -0.03
CA ILE A 124 -16.14 7.58 -0.67
C ILE A 124 -17.38 7.86 -1.53
N MET A 125 -17.95 6.83 -2.15
CA MET A 125 -19.14 6.96 -3.00
C MET A 125 -20.40 7.35 -2.24
N LYS A 126 -20.41 7.28 -0.92
CA LYS A 126 -21.50 7.80 -0.08
C LYS A 126 -21.58 9.32 -0.10
N LYS A 127 -20.52 9.99 -0.50
CA LYS A 127 -20.45 11.46 -0.69
C LYS A 127 -20.88 12.25 0.56
N LYS A 128 -20.47 11.79 1.74
CA LYS A 128 -20.87 12.41 3.02
C LYS A 128 -20.26 13.79 3.24
N THR A 129 -19.07 14.03 2.68
CA THR A 129 -18.36 15.31 2.82
C THR A 129 -18.08 15.91 1.45
N TYR A 130 -17.75 17.21 1.41
CA TYR A 130 -17.36 17.87 0.18
C TYR A 130 -16.12 17.17 -0.44
N MET A 131 -15.15 16.82 0.39
CA MET A 131 -13.94 16.11 -0.08
C MET A 131 -14.31 14.76 -0.71
N ASP A 132 -15.27 14.04 -0.13
CA ASP A 132 -15.73 12.76 -0.70
C ASP A 132 -16.37 12.97 -2.09
N LYS A 133 -17.09 14.05 -2.30
CA LYS A 133 -17.67 14.37 -3.61
C LYS A 133 -16.56 14.61 -4.65
N VAL A 134 -15.52 15.36 -4.28
CA VAL A 134 -14.36 15.62 -5.14
C VAL A 134 -13.63 14.30 -5.47
N LEU A 135 -13.40 13.47 -4.45
CA LEU A 135 -12.73 12.19 -4.63
C LEU A 135 -13.56 11.22 -5.48
N ALA A 136 -14.88 11.20 -5.31
CA ALA A 136 -15.76 10.36 -6.12
C ALA A 136 -15.67 10.74 -7.61
N ASN A 137 -15.67 12.02 -7.94
CA ASN A 137 -15.49 12.49 -9.31
C ASN A 137 -14.12 12.09 -9.86
N SER A 138 -13.07 12.16 -9.05
CA SER A 138 -11.72 11.73 -9.44
C SER A 138 -11.66 10.24 -9.72
N ILE A 139 -12.36 9.41 -8.93
CA ILE A 139 -12.45 7.96 -9.15
C ILE A 139 -13.12 7.66 -10.49
N ILE A 140 -14.21 8.33 -10.81
CA ILE A 140 -14.90 8.16 -12.09
C ILE A 140 -13.96 8.53 -13.25
N ASN A 141 -13.22 9.63 -13.12
CA ASN A 141 -12.25 10.04 -14.13
C ASN A 141 -11.13 9.03 -14.33
N VAL A 142 -10.62 8.44 -13.25
CA VAL A 142 -9.60 7.39 -13.32
C VAL A 142 -10.14 6.16 -14.05
N ASN A 143 -11.36 5.72 -13.69
CA ASN A 143 -11.97 4.54 -14.32
C ASN A 143 -12.21 4.75 -15.81
N ASN A 144 -12.49 5.98 -16.22
CA ASN A 144 -12.72 6.34 -17.62
C ASN A 144 -11.42 6.54 -18.42
N ASP A 145 -10.28 6.65 -17.74
CA ASP A 145 -8.99 6.83 -18.41
C ASP A 145 -8.51 5.49 -18.97
N LYS A 146 -8.61 5.33 -20.27
CA LYS A 146 -8.20 4.10 -20.98
C LYS A 146 -6.70 4.06 -21.28
N THR A 147 -5.96 5.11 -20.94
CA THR A 147 -4.52 5.20 -21.20
C THR A 147 -3.67 4.95 -19.96
N ARG A 148 -4.29 4.53 -18.87
CA ARG A 148 -3.60 4.19 -17.63
C ARG A 148 -2.45 3.21 -17.86
#